data_9f98f0847d7998671173379125cb325f
#
_entry.id   9f98f0847d7998671173379125cb325f
#
_cell.length_a   1.000
_cell.length_b   1.000
_cell.length_c   1.000
_cell.angle_alpha   90.00
_cell.angle_beta   90.00
_cell.angle_gamma   90.00
#
_symmetry.space_group_name_H-M   'P 1'
#
loop_
_entity.id
_entity.type
_entity.pdbx_description
1 polymer ?
#
loop_
_entity_poly.entity_id
_entity_poly.type
_entity_poly.pdbx_seq_one_letter_code
_entity_poly.pdbx_strand_id
1 'polypeptide(L)'
;MPNEQFLARQEDRRSGLRALRAALLKAHKELITLNRAEYERLYGPVPAGLFVQIVTEEPYFRWLDPLSRLIIEIDEELEAPEHHDQTCRAVAAATEKLFGPQSEPAFRERYQQALQDESGVIVAHGQLMKVIGQLKQLA
;
A
#
# COMPACT_ATOMS: atom_id res chain seq x y z
N MET A 1 -13.55 1.17 -32.87
CA MET A 1 -14.07 0.33 -31.76
C MET A 1 -12.95 -0.54 -31.18
N PRO A 2 -12.79 -0.56 -29.86
CA PRO A 2 -11.82 -1.48 -29.26
C PRO A 2 -12.25 -2.93 -29.50
N ASN A 3 -11.29 -3.83 -29.77
CA ASN A 3 -11.59 -5.24 -29.94
C ASN A 3 -11.69 -5.96 -28.58
N GLU A 4 -12.11 -7.23 -28.63
CA GLU A 4 -12.28 -8.03 -27.40
C GLU A 4 -10.98 -8.22 -26.64
N GLN A 5 -9.85 -8.38 -27.35
CA GLN A 5 -8.54 -8.54 -26.72
C GLN A 5 -8.11 -7.28 -25.97
N PHE A 6 -8.37 -6.11 -26.56
CA PHE A 6 -8.10 -4.85 -25.90
C PHE A 6 -8.93 -4.71 -24.62
N LEU A 7 -10.23 -4.97 -24.69
CA LEU A 7 -11.11 -4.88 -23.54
C LEU A 7 -10.74 -5.86 -22.44
N ALA A 8 -10.36 -7.09 -22.81
CA ALA A 8 -9.92 -8.10 -21.85
C ALA A 8 -8.65 -7.65 -21.12
N ARG A 9 -7.67 -7.09 -21.83
CA ARG A 9 -6.44 -6.58 -21.22
C ARG A 9 -6.73 -5.41 -20.28
N GLN A 10 -7.64 -4.50 -20.68
CA GLN A 10 -8.03 -3.40 -19.81
C GLN A 10 -8.66 -3.89 -18.52
N GLU A 11 -9.56 -4.87 -18.60
CA GLU A 11 -10.19 -5.45 -17.42
C GLU A 11 -9.18 -6.17 -16.53
N ASP A 12 -8.24 -6.92 -17.11
CA ASP A 12 -7.18 -7.61 -16.36
C ASP A 12 -6.30 -6.61 -15.61
N ARG A 13 -5.91 -5.52 -16.27
CA ARG A 13 -5.11 -4.47 -15.64
C ARG A 13 -5.85 -3.78 -14.51
N ARG A 14 -7.13 -3.48 -14.72
CA ARG A 14 -7.98 -2.88 -13.69
C ARG A 14 -8.11 -3.79 -12.48
N SER A 15 -8.37 -5.07 -12.72
CA SER A 15 -8.46 -6.07 -11.64
C SER A 15 -7.14 -6.19 -10.88
N GLY A 16 -6.02 -6.18 -11.59
CA GLY A 16 -4.69 -6.21 -10.97
C GLY A 16 -4.41 -5.00 -10.09
N LEU A 17 -4.76 -3.82 -10.57
CA LEU A 17 -4.61 -2.57 -9.80
C LEU A 17 -5.52 -2.56 -8.56
N ARG A 18 -6.76 -3.04 -8.69
CA ARG A 18 -7.68 -3.17 -7.55
C ARG A 18 -7.15 -4.15 -6.51
N ALA A 19 -6.60 -5.27 -6.96
CA ALA A 19 -6.00 -6.26 -6.06
C ALA A 19 -4.81 -5.68 -5.31
N LEU A 20 -3.96 -4.91 -6.00
CA LEU A 20 -2.83 -4.24 -5.38
C LEU A 20 -3.31 -3.20 -4.35
N ARG A 21 -4.30 -2.40 -4.71
CA ARG A 21 -4.89 -1.43 -3.79
C ARG A 21 -5.41 -2.11 -2.53
N ALA A 22 -6.15 -3.19 -2.67
CA ALA A 22 -6.68 -3.95 -1.53
C ALA A 22 -5.57 -4.48 -0.63
N ALA A 23 -4.49 -5.02 -1.21
CA ALA A 23 -3.36 -5.54 -0.46
C ALA A 23 -2.62 -4.42 0.29
N LEU A 24 -2.45 -3.26 -0.35
CA LEU A 24 -1.82 -2.09 0.28
C LEU A 24 -2.66 -1.53 1.42
N LEU A 25 -3.98 -1.47 1.25
CA LEU A 25 -4.89 -1.03 2.31
C LEU A 25 -4.84 -1.95 3.52
N LYS A 26 -4.74 -3.26 3.28
CA LYS A 26 -4.60 -4.23 4.37
C LYS A 26 -3.30 -4.03 5.12
N ALA A 27 -2.19 -3.87 4.42
CA ALA A 27 -0.89 -3.58 5.03
C ALA A 27 -0.94 -2.27 5.83
N HIS A 28 -1.53 -1.24 5.24
CA HIS A 28 -1.69 0.07 5.88
C HIS A 28 -2.49 -0.05 7.17
N LYS A 29 -3.60 -0.79 7.16
CA LYS A 29 -4.44 -1.01 8.34
C LYS A 29 -3.65 -1.70 9.45
N GLU A 30 -2.89 -2.73 9.13
CA GLU A 30 -2.08 -3.45 10.11
C GLU A 30 -1.03 -2.53 10.74
N LEU A 31 -0.36 -1.73 9.91
CA LEU A 31 0.67 -0.80 10.39
C LEU A 31 0.09 0.33 11.22
N ILE A 32 -1.06 0.88 10.85
CA ILE A 32 -1.74 1.90 11.65
C ILE A 32 -2.18 1.34 12.99
N THR A 33 -2.74 0.13 13.00
CA THR A 33 -3.18 -0.51 14.24
C THR A 33 -2.01 -0.71 15.20
N LEU A 34 -0.88 -1.20 14.69
CA LEU A 34 0.34 -1.38 15.46
C LEU A 34 0.86 -0.05 15.99
N ASN A 35 0.96 0.94 15.11
CA ASN A 35 1.50 2.25 15.45
C ASN A 35 0.60 2.99 16.46
N ARG A 36 -0.71 2.80 16.33
CA ARG A 36 -1.68 3.35 17.31
C ARG A 36 -1.45 2.76 18.69
N ALA A 37 -1.27 1.44 18.78
CA ALA A 37 -1.03 0.78 20.06
C ALA A 37 0.26 1.31 20.72
N GLU A 38 1.32 1.49 19.94
CA GLU A 38 2.58 2.07 20.42
C GLU A 38 2.39 3.51 20.89
N TYR A 39 1.69 4.33 20.11
CA TYR A 39 1.40 5.71 20.44
C TYR A 39 0.60 5.82 21.76
N GLU A 40 -0.42 4.98 21.92
CA GLU A 40 -1.25 4.99 23.13
C GLU A 40 -0.46 4.55 24.37
N ARG A 41 0.53 3.66 24.22
CA ARG A 41 1.42 3.31 25.35
C ARG A 41 2.28 4.49 25.79
N LEU A 42 2.68 5.34 24.84
CA LEU A 42 3.55 6.49 25.14
C LEU A 42 2.78 7.72 25.61
N TYR A 43 1.60 7.97 25.03
CA TYR A 43 0.88 9.23 25.20
C TYR A 43 -0.52 9.06 25.79
N GLY A 44 -0.95 7.84 26.06
CA GLY A 44 -2.27 7.55 26.59
C GLY A 44 -3.32 7.28 25.50
N PRO A 45 -4.52 6.85 25.91
CA PRO A 45 -5.58 6.47 24.98
C PRO A 45 -5.98 7.60 24.04
N VAL A 46 -6.23 7.24 22.78
CA VAL A 46 -6.67 8.18 21.74
C VAL A 46 -8.20 8.13 21.65
N PRO A 47 -8.92 9.25 21.89
CA PRO A 47 -10.36 9.29 21.68
C PRO A 47 -10.71 8.98 20.23
N ALA A 48 -11.76 8.17 20.00
CA ALA A 48 -12.15 7.74 18.66
C ALA A 48 -12.38 8.91 17.71
N GLY A 49 -12.96 10.01 18.18
CA GLY A 49 -13.24 11.19 17.36
C GLY A 49 -12.01 11.99 16.95
N LEU A 50 -10.85 11.73 17.58
CA LEU A 50 -9.59 12.43 17.26
C LEU A 50 -8.59 11.57 16.52
N PHE A 51 -8.88 10.28 16.32
CA PHE A 51 -7.89 9.33 15.79
C PHE A 51 -7.43 9.70 14.37
N VAL A 52 -8.37 10.06 13.49
CA VAL A 52 -8.03 10.45 12.10
C VAL A 52 -7.13 11.68 12.10
N GLN A 53 -7.43 12.68 12.94
CA GLN A 53 -6.64 13.88 13.06
C GLN A 53 -5.23 13.57 13.55
N ILE A 54 -5.10 12.72 14.58
CA ILE A 54 -3.81 12.34 15.14
C ILE A 54 -2.97 11.60 14.10
N VAL A 55 -3.53 10.63 13.40
CA VAL A 55 -2.81 9.88 12.33
C VAL A 55 -2.34 10.83 11.23
N THR A 56 -3.14 11.83 10.89
CA THR A 56 -2.83 12.78 9.83
C THR A 56 -1.78 13.83 10.24
N GLU A 57 -1.84 14.31 11.47
CA GLU A 57 -1.07 15.48 11.91
C GLU A 57 0.14 15.16 12.78
N GLU A 58 0.11 14.05 13.54
CA GLU A 58 1.18 13.74 14.48
C GLU A 58 2.44 13.20 13.77
N PRO A 59 3.63 13.74 14.09
CA PRO A 59 4.88 13.27 13.50
C PRO A 59 5.14 11.78 13.71
N TYR A 60 4.60 11.19 14.76
CA TYR A 60 4.76 9.76 15.08
C TYR A 60 4.24 8.84 13.96
N PHE A 61 3.28 9.33 13.15
CA PHE A 61 2.67 8.55 12.05
C PHE A 61 3.24 8.91 10.68
N ARG A 62 4.15 9.88 10.58
CA ARG A 62 4.65 10.36 9.26
C ARG A 62 5.44 9.35 8.47
N TRP A 63 6.04 8.37 9.14
CA TRP A 63 6.76 7.32 8.44
C TRP A 63 5.87 6.53 7.48
N LEU A 64 4.54 6.56 7.69
CA LEU A 64 3.56 5.91 6.83
C LEU A 64 3.20 6.73 5.58
N ASP A 65 3.63 7.98 5.48
CA ASP A 65 3.28 8.86 4.35
C ASP A 65 3.63 8.27 2.98
N PRO A 66 4.79 7.62 2.78
CA PRO A 66 5.09 7.02 1.47
C PRO A 66 4.06 5.98 1.05
N LEU A 67 3.57 5.18 1.99
CA LEU A 67 2.54 4.18 1.71
C LEU A 67 1.21 4.85 1.38
N SER A 68 0.82 5.87 2.13
CA SER A 68 -0.40 6.63 1.86
C SER A 68 -0.37 7.28 0.49
N ARG A 69 0.77 7.87 0.10
CA ARG A 69 0.95 8.46 -1.22
C ARG A 69 0.81 7.44 -2.34
N LEU A 70 1.38 6.26 -2.15
CA LEU A 70 1.28 5.18 -3.15
C LEU A 70 -0.17 4.74 -3.34
N ILE A 71 -0.93 4.61 -2.26
CA ILE A 71 -2.35 4.25 -2.34
C ILE A 71 -3.14 5.32 -3.12
N ILE A 72 -2.87 6.59 -2.87
CA ILE A 72 -3.50 7.69 -3.60
C ILE A 72 -3.17 7.63 -5.09
N GLU A 73 -1.91 7.37 -5.44
CA GLU A 73 -1.50 7.24 -6.85
C GLU A 73 -2.26 6.11 -7.56
N ILE A 74 -2.46 4.99 -6.88
CA ILE A 74 -3.24 3.88 -7.43
C ILE A 74 -4.71 4.25 -7.57
N ASP A 75 -5.28 4.96 -6.61
CA ASP A 75 -6.66 5.47 -6.71
C ASP A 75 -6.84 6.37 -7.92
N GLU A 76 -5.90 7.28 -8.16
CA GLU A 76 -5.92 8.16 -9.32
C GLU A 76 -5.82 7.36 -10.63
N GLU A 77 -4.95 6.36 -10.67
CA GLU A 77 -4.82 5.50 -11.85
C GLU A 77 -6.11 4.72 -12.11
N LEU A 78 -6.78 4.24 -11.08
CA LEU A 78 -8.05 3.50 -11.22
C LEU A 78 -9.18 4.39 -11.77
N GLU A 79 -9.10 5.70 -11.60
CA GLU A 79 -10.06 6.65 -12.17
C GLU A 79 -9.81 6.92 -13.66
N ALA A 80 -8.63 6.58 -14.17
CA ALA A 80 -8.32 6.78 -15.58
C ALA A 80 -9.21 5.90 -16.46
N PRO A 81 -9.60 6.39 -17.66
CA PRO A 81 -10.47 5.61 -18.56
C PRO A 81 -9.79 4.37 -19.14
N GLU A 82 -8.46 4.40 -19.26
CA GLU A 82 -7.67 3.30 -19.78
C GLU A 82 -6.46 3.04 -18.88
N HIS A 83 -6.00 1.80 -18.86
CA HIS A 83 -4.82 1.39 -18.11
C HIS A 83 -3.77 0.84 -19.07
N HIS A 84 -2.57 1.43 -19.00
CA HIS A 84 -1.48 1.07 -19.88
C HIS A 84 -0.52 0.11 -19.17
N ASP A 85 0.08 -0.77 -19.97
CA ASP A 85 1.11 -1.70 -19.55
C ASP A 85 2.23 -1.01 -18.78
N GLN A 86 2.73 0.09 -19.34
CA GLN A 86 3.81 0.86 -18.73
C GLN A 86 3.44 1.39 -17.36
N THR A 87 2.21 1.87 -17.19
CA THR A 87 1.72 2.38 -15.91
C THR A 87 1.62 1.27 -14.87
N CYS A 88 1.11 0.10 -15.27
CA CYS A 88 1.04 -1.06 -14.38
C CYS A 88 2.42 -1.51 -13.92
N ARG A 89 3.39 -1.53 -14.83
CA ARG A 89 4.78 -1.84 -14.47
C ARG A 89 5.38 -0.81 -13.53
N ALA A 90 5.13 0.47 -13.78
CA ALA A 90 5.63 1.54 -12.93
C ALA A 90 5.07 1.47 -11.52
N VAL A 91 3.77 1.19 -11.40
CA VAL A 91 3.10 1.01 -10.10
C VAL A 91 3.66 -0.20 -9.35
N ALA A 92 3.84 -1.32 -10.04
CA ALA A 92 4.44 -2.52 -9.45
C ALA A 92 5.87 -2.24 -8.96
N ALA A 93 6.67 -1.55 -9.77
CA ALA A 93 8.05 -1.19 -9.41
C ALA A 93 8.10 -0.25 -8.22
N ALA A 94 7.21 0.75 -8.17
CA ALA A 94 7.12 1.69 -7.04
C ALA A 94 6.75 0.96 -5.75
N THR A 95 5.85 -0.02 -5.83
CA THR A 95 5.46 -0.84 -4.69
C THR A 95 6.62 -1.70 -4.20
N GLU A 96 7.32 -2.38 -5.10
CA GLU A 96 8.50 -3.17 -4.74
C GLU A 96 9.58 -2.31 -4.08
N LYS A 97 9.81 -1.11 -4.60
CA LYS A 97 10.79 -0.20 -4.04
C LYS A 97 10.42 0.24 -2.63
N LEU A 98 9.14 0.56 -2.41
CA LEU A 98 8.67 0.99 -1.09
C LEU A 98 8.89 -0.07 -0.02
N PHE A 99 8.62 -1.33 -0.33
CA PHE A 99 8.75 -2.43 0.62
C PHE A 99 10.11 -3.13 0.56
N GLY A 100 11.03 -2.61 -0.22
CA GLY A 100 12.35 -3.19 -0.42
C GLY A 100 13.47 -2.42 0.27
N PRO A 101 14.73 -2.84 0.04
CA PRO A 101 15.88 -2.29 0.74
C PRO A 101 16.25 -0.86 0.33
N GLN A 102 15.66 -0.33 -0.74
CA GLN A 102 15.96 1.02 -1.24
C GLN A 102 14.90 2.06 -0.89
N SER A 103 13.96 1.71 -0.02
CA SER A 103 12.93 2.65 0.43
C SER A 103 13.51 3.71 1.36
N GLU A 104 12.71 4.74 1.65
CA GLU A 104 13.08 5.79 2.60
C GLU A 104 13.47 5.14 3.95
N PRO A 105 14.58 5.56 4.60
CA PRO A 105 15.06 4.90 5.80
C PRO A 105 14.03 4.81 6.93
N ALA A 106 13.27 5.86 7.16
CA ALA A 106 12.25 5.86 8.22
C ALA A 106 11.19 4.79 8.00
N PHE A 107 10.68 4.66 6.77
CA PHE A 107 9.72 3.61 6.43
C PHE A 107 10.35 2.22 6.51
N ARG A 108 11.52 2.06 5.90
CA ARG A 108 12.21 0.77 5.84
C ARG A 108 12.46 0.19 7.24
N GLU A 109 13.01 1.00 8.14
CA GLU A 109 13.34 0.56 9.49
C GLU A 109 12.11 0.14 10.29
N ARG A 110 11.07 0.96 10.25
CA ARG A 110 9.83 0.68 10.96
C ARG A 110 9.09 -0.51 10.37
N TYR A 111 9.07 -0.62 9.05
CA TYR A 111 8.43 -1.75 8.37
C TYR A 111 9.14 -3.07 8.67
N GLN A 112 10.47 -3.08 8.61
CA GLN A 112 11.25 -4.28 8.93
C GLN A 112 11.04 -4.72 10.37
N GLN A 113 10.96 -3.78 11.30
CA GLN A 113 10.65 -4.08 12.69
C GLN A 113 9.28 -4.73 12.83
N ALA A 114 8.27 -4.17 12.15
CA ALA A 114 6.92 -4.72 12.15
C ALA A 114 6.87 -6.13 11.56
N LEU A 115 7.62 -6.38 10.49
CA LEU A 115 7.71 -7.72 9.88
C LEU A 115 8.28 -8.77 10.85
N GLN A 116 9.18 -8.38 11.75
CA GLN A 116 9.75 -9.30 12.70
C GLN A 116 8.80 -9.62 13.85
N ASP A 117 8.02 -8.65 14.28
CA ASP A 117 7.29 -8.72 15.54
C ASP A 117 5.79 -9.01 15.40
N GLU A 118 5.21 -8.72 14.24
CA GLU A 118 3.75 -8.74 14.08
C GLU A 118 3.29 -9.71 12.99
N SER A 119 2.57 -10.77 13.40
CA SER A 119 2.08 -11.79 12.47
C SER A 119 1.13 -11.23 11.41
N GLY A 120 0.29 -10.25 11.76
CA GLY A 120 -0.63 -9.61 10.80
C GLY A 120 0.11 -8.89 9.69
N VAL A 121 1.24 -8.26 10.00
CA VAL A 121 2.09 -7.59 9.02
C VAL A 121 2.77 -8.62 8.12
N ILE A 122 3.24 -9.73 8.68
CA ILE A 122 3.86 -10.82 7.90
C ILE A 122 2.87 -11.37 6.87
N VAL A 123 1.64 -11.66 7.29
CA VAL A 123 0.60 -12.17 6.39
C VAL A 123 0.27 -11.16 5.29
N ALA A 124 0.09 -9.89 5.66
CA ALA A 124 -0.19 -8.81 4.70
C ALA A 124 0.96 -8.64 3.69
N HIS A 125 2.21 -8.76 4.14
CA HIS A 125 3.39 -8.69 3.28
C HIS A 125 3.39 -9.81 2.24
N GLY A 126 3.13 -11.05 2.67
CA GLY A 126 3.06 -12.20 1.77
C GLY A 126 2.00 -12.01 0.69
N GLN A 127 0.82 -11.55 1.06
CA GLN A 127 -0.26 -11.26 0.12
C GLN A 127 0.14 -10.15 -0.85
N LEU A 128 0.78 -9.11 -0.37
CA LEU A 128 1.26 -8.00 -1.19
C LEU A 128 2.27 -8.46 -2.23
N MET A 129 3.26 -9.27 -1.84
CA MET A 129 4.26 -9.80 -2.77
C MET A 129 3.62 -10.66 -3.86
N LYS A 130 2.62 -11.46 -3.50
CA LYS A 130 1.88 -12.27 -4.48
C LYS A 130 1.17 -11.39 -5.49
N VAL A 131 0.47 -10.37 -5.04
CA VAL A 131 -0.28 -9.45 -5.92
C VAL A 131 0.66 -8.67 -6.84
N ILE A 132 1.80 -8.21 -6.33
CA ILE A 132 2.83 -7.54 -7.16
C ILE A 132 3.28 -8.47 -8.28
N GLY A 133 3.58 -9.73 -7.96
CA GLY A 133 3.98 -10.72 -8.96
C GLY A 133 2.93 -10.94 -10.04
N GLN A 134 1.66 -11.01 -9.64
CA GLN A 134 0.56 -11.15 -10.58
C GLN A 134 0.41 -9.93 -11.49
N LEU A 135 0.52 -8.72 -10.95
CA LEU A 135 0.44 -7.48 -11.74
C LEU A 135 1.59 -7.38 -12.74
N LYS A 136 2.79 -7.80 -12.38
CA LYS A 136 3.94 -7.81 -13.29
C LYS A 136 3.73 -8.77 -14.46
N GLN A 137 3.03 -9.88 -14.26
CA GLN A 137 2.72 -10.82 -15.32
C GLN A 137 1.70 -10.30 -16.32
N LEU A 138 0.87 -9.34 -15.92
CA LEU A 138 -0.12 -8.71 -16.79
C LEU A 138 0.49 -7.63 -17.70
N ALA A 139 1.67 -7.21 -17.38
CA ALA A 139 2.34 -6.11 -18.08
C ALA A 139 3.17 -6.58 -19.27
#